data_1b34c59500e40c2b5609921767b64470
#
_entry.id   1b34c59500e40c2b5609921767b64470
#
_cell.length_a   1.000
_cell.length_b   1.000
_cell.length_c   1.000
_cell.angle_alpha   90.00
_cell.angle_beta   90.00
_cell.angle_gamma   90.00
#
_symmetry.space_group_name_H-M   'P 1'
#
loop_
_entity.id
_entity.type
_entity.pdbx_description
1 polymer ?
#
loop_
_entity_poly.entity_id
_entity_poly.type
_entity_poly.pdbx_seq_one_letter_code
_entity_poly.pdbx_strand_id
1 'polypeptide(L)'
;MGRFMCAGILCALVVGPGVWLAAQQAVSPAVARAPFPGERHLANLRQLTFAGENAEAYFSFDGTRLMFQSTRDGWPCDQQYTMGIDGSSPKKVSTGQGRTTCGFFFPDGKTIVYASTHVGSKECPQRPDFSKGYVWPIYATYDIFRANADGSGLTRLTDTPGYDAEPTVGPDGRIVFTSLRDGDMEIYSMNADGSDVKRLTNRPGPDGGPFFSADGSKIVFRGRQLAPGAELDDYRALLKEGLWRPSELEIFVMNRDGSGLRQVTNTGGSNFAPYFHPDGKRIIFASNQHDPKGRNFDLYLVNLDGSGLERVTHNESFDGFPMFSPDGTRLVFASNRFEAKRGETNIFIADWVD
;
A
#
# COMPACT_ATOMS: atom_id res chain seq x y z
N MET A 1 -13.93 -0.77 86.18
CA MET A 1 -13.48 -2.20 86.16
C MET A 1 -14.33 -2.92 85.16
N GLY A 2 -13.75 -3.45 84.07
CA GLY A 2 -14.49 -4.25 83.09
C GLY A 2 -13.80 -4.16 81.74
N ARG A 3 -12.76 -5.01 81.53
CA ARG A 3 -12.10 -5.19 80.24
C ARG A 3 -12.99 -6.04 79.32
N PHE A 4 -13.31 -5.55 78.13
CA PHE A 4 -13.83 -6.34 77.02
C PHE A 4 -12.74 -6.51 75.97
N MET A 5 -12.31 -7.77 75.73
CA MET A 5 -11.47 -8.22 74.65
C MET A 5 -12.33 -8.36 73.39
N CYS A 6 -11.99 -7.63 72.31
CA CYS A 6 -12.51 -7.90 70.99
C CYS A 6 -11.50 -8.74 70.24
N ALA A 7 -11.95 -9.96 69.84
CA ALA A 7 -11.20 -10.84 68.97
C ALA A 7 -11.35 -10.35 67.50
N GLY A 8 -10.22 -10.03 66.85
CA GLY A 8 -10.16 -9.69 65.45
C GLY A 8 -10.14 -10.94 64.59
N ILE A 9 -11.14 -11.07 63.71
CA ILE A 9 -11.16 -12.09 62.64
C ILE A 9 -10.40 -11.53 61.46
N LEU A 10 -9.25 -12.12 61.11
CA LEU A 10 -8.52 -11.86 59.88
C LEU A 10 -9.23 -12.62 58.75
N CYS A 11 -9.92 -11.94 57.85
CA CYS A 11 -10.35 -12.49 56.56
C CYS A 11 -9.17 -12.39 55.59
N ALA A 12 -8.54 -13.52 55.27
CA ALA A 12 -7.59 -13.64 54.19
C ALA A 12 -8.35 -13.65 52.83
N LEU A 13 -8.26 -12.57 52.07
CA LEU A 13 -8.70 -12.53 50.68
C LEU A 13 -7.68 -13.31 49.83
N VAL A 14 -8.09 -14.51 49.39
CA VAL A 14 -7.37 -15.28 48.36
C VAL A 14 -7.66 -14.63 47.02
N VAL A 15 -6.72 -13.84 46.50
CA VAL A 15 -6.76 -13.32 45.12
C VAL A 15 -6.28 -14.46 44.23
N GLY A 16 -7.23 -15.15 43.58
CA GLY A 16 -6.93 -16.13 42.55
C GLY A 16 -6.37 -15.44 41.29
N PRO A 17 -5.51 -16.12 40.51
CA PRO A 17 -5.00 -15.55 39.27
C PRO A 17 -6.16 -15.32 38.29
N GLY A 18 -6.50 -14.06 38.05
CA GLY A 18 -7.45 -13.69 37.02
C GLY A 18 -6.89 -14.09 35.65
N VAL A 19 -7.49 -15.07 35.02
CA VAL A 19 -7.26 -15.42 33.62
C VAL A 19 -7.83 -14.26 32.80
N TRP A 20 -6.97 -13.38 32.30
CA TRP A 20 -7.33 -12.41 31.29
C TRP A 20 -7.59 -13.18 29.99
N LEU A 21 -8.83 -13.53 29.73
CA LEU A 21 -9.29 -13.89 28.40
C LEU A 21 -9.16 -12.63 27.54
N ALA A 22 -8.11 -12.55 26.75
CA ALA A 22 -8.05 -11.62 25.63
C ALA A 22 -9.30 -11.91 24.77
N ALA A 23 -10.24 -10.99 24.77
CA ALA A 23 -11.38 -11.05 23.87
C ALA A 23 -10.82 -11.04 22.45
N GLN A 24 -10.80 -12.19 21.79
CA GLN A 24 -10.62 -12.25 20.34
C GLN A 24 -11.77 -11.43 19.76
N GLN A 25 -11.44 -10.25 19.22
CA GLN A 25 -12.42 -9.47 18.48
C GLN A 25 -12.94 -10.37 17.36
N ALA A 26 -14.23 -10.67 17.42
CA ALA A 26 -14.90 -11.39 16.36
C ALA A 26 -14.68 -10.60 15.07
N VAL A 27 -13.96 -11.19 14.12
CA VAL A 27 -13.74 -10.59 12.80
C VAL A 27 -15.11 -10.44 12.17
N SER A 28 -15.51 -9.21 11.88
CA SER A 28 -16.75 -8.96 11.14
C SER A 28 -16.65 -9.65 9.78
N PRO A 29 -17.57 -10.53 9.43
CA PRO A 29 -17.54 -11.19 8.13
C PRO A 29 -17.66 -10.13 7.02
N ALA A 30 -17.11 -10.44 5.84
CA ALA A 30 -17.24 -9.58 4.67
C ALA A 30 -18.72 -9.20 4.45
N VAL A 31 -18.98 -7.92 4.21
CA VAL A 31 -20.35 -7.40 4.03
C VAL A 31 -20.59 -7.12 2.55
N ALA A 32 -21.64 -7.73 1.98
CA ALA A 32 -22.09 -7.43 0.63
C ALA A 32 -22.50 -5.96 0.50
N ARG A 33 -22.10 -5.33 -0.59
CA ARG A 33 -22.41 -3.95 -0.94
C ARG A 33 -22.90 -3.86 -2.38
N ALA A 34 -23.73 -2.87 -2.67
CA ALA A 34 -24.09 -2.58 -4.05
C ALA A 34 -23.00 -1.68 -4.68
N PRO A 35 -22.56 -1.96 -5.91
CA PRO A 35 -21.79 -0.99 -6.70
C PRO A 35 -22.59 0.31 -6.90
N PHE A 36 -21.88 1.42 -7.11
CA PHE A 36 -22.56 2.67 -7.47
C PHE A 36 -23.05 2.64 -8.91
N PRO A 37 -24.04 3.49 -9.27
CA PRO A 37 -24.51 3.59 -10.66
C PRO A 37 -23.36 3.88 -11.62
N GLY A 38 -23.26 3.11 -12.70
CA GLY A 38 -22.18 3.25 -13.69
C GLY A 38 -20.98 2.30 -13.48
N GLU A 39 -20.82 1.68 -12.31
CA GLU A 39 -19.74 0.74 -12.01
C GLU A 39 -19.99 -0.65 -12.62
N ARG A 40 -20.07 -0.70 -13.94
CA ARG A 40 -20.49 -1.90 -14.69
C ARG A 40 -19.53 -3.10 -14.57
N HIS A 41 -18.27 -2.82 -14.23
CA HIS A 41 -17.23 -3.85 -14.09
C HIS A 41 -17.21 -4.53 -12.72
N LEU A 42 -17.99 -4.03 -11.76
CA LEU A 42 -18.00 -4.55 -10.40
C LEU A 42 -19.25 -5.37 -10.12
N ALA A 43 -19.10 -6.68 -9.95
CA ALA A 43 -20.17 -7.56 -9.49
C ALA A 43 -19.83 -8.11 -8.09
N ASN A 44 -20.87 -8.49 -7.32
CA ASN A 44 -20.70 -9.12 -6.01
C ASN A 44 -19.73 -8.36 -5.08
N LEU A 45 -19.81 -7.02 -5.08
CA LEU A 45 -18.94 -6.15 -4.27
C LEU A 45 -19.08 -6.49 -2.78
N ARG A 46 -17.96 -6.65 -2.09
CA ARG A 46 -17.89 -6.94 -0.66
C ARG A 46 -16.87 -6.04 0.03
N GLN A 47 -17.24 -5.52 1.18
CA GLN A 47 -16.34 -4.81 2.10
C GLN A 47 -15.67 -5.83 3.02
N LEU A 48 -14.33 -5.83 3.07
CA LEU A 48 -13.53 -6.81 3.83
C LEU A 48 -13.01 -6.27 5.16
N THR A 49 -12.83 -4.94 5.27
CA THR A 49 -12.35 -4.29 6.50
C THR A 49 -13.33 -3.22 6.96
N PHE A 50 -13.27 -2.91 8.25
CA PHE A 50 -14.18 -1.97 8.90
C PHE A 50 -13.38 -1.15 9.92
N ALA A 51 -13.58 0.15 9.93
CA ALA A 51 -12.88 1.12 10.77
C ALA A 51 -11.36 1.27 10.50
N GLY A 52 -10.83 2.44 10.81
CA GLY A 52 -9.42 2.78 10.64
C GLY A 52 -9.05 3.11 9.18
N GLU A 53 -7.76 3.27 8.95
CA GLU A 53 -7.19 3.46 7.63
C GLU A 53 -6.65 2.10 7.15
N ASN A 54 -7.22 1.55 6.07
CA ASN A 54 -6.82 0.29 5.46
C ASN A 54 -6.57 0.55 3.98
N ALA A 55 -5.39 0.22 3.48
CA ALA A 55 -5.00 0.51 2.10
C ALA A 55 -4.03 -0.54 1.55
N GLU A 56 -3.74 -0.43 0.25
CA GLU A 56 -2.70 -1.21 -0.43
C GLU A 56 -2.87 -2.72 -0.22
N ALA A 57 -4.08 -3.22 -0.50
CA ALA A 57 -4.36 -4.64 -0.42
C ALA A 57 -3.95 -5.33 -1.73
N TYR A 58 -3.03 -6.27 -1.61
CA TYR A 58 -2.45 -6.97 -2.76
C TYR A 58 -2.60 -8.48 -2.62
N PHE A 59 -2.98 -9.15 -3.71
CA PHE A 59 -3.15 -10.60 -3.73
C PHE A 59 -1.82 -11.35 -3.58
N SER A 60 -1.87 -12.51 -2.93
CA SER A 60 -0.84 -13.54 -3.07
C SER A 60 -0.88 -14.12 -4.50
N PHE A 61 0.22 -14.69 -4.97
CA PHE A 61 0.33 -15.25 -6.32
C PHE A 61 -0.64 -16.41 -6.59
N ASP A 62 -1.09 -17.10 -5.55
CA ASP A 62 -2.13 -18.15 -5.64
C ASP A 62 -3.56 -17.60 -5.55
N GLY A 63 -3.73 -16.27 -5.37
CA GLY A 63 -5.02 -15.60 -5.30
C GLY A 63 -5.85 -15.91 -4.05
N THR A 64 -5.28 -16.54 -3.02
CA THR A 64 -6.03 -17.01 -1.84
C THR A 64 -5.96 -16.07 -0.63
N ARG A 65 -4.99 -15.15 -0.60
CA ARG A 65 -4.76 -14.21 0.49
C ARG A 65 -4.53 -12.80 -0.01
N LEU A 66 -4.75 -11.84 0.88
CA LEU A 66 -4.40 -10.43 0.71
C LEU A 66 -3.36 -10.02 1.75
N MET A 67 -2.42 -9.19 1.34
CA MET A 67 -1.54 -8.41 2.23
C MET A 67 -1.95 -6.96 2.13
N PHE A 68 -2.05 -6.25 3.26
CA PHE A 68 -2.51 -4.86 3.30
C PHE A 68 -1.90 -4.11 4.49
N GLN A 69 -1.84 -2.80 4.39
CA GLN A 69 -1.46 -1.93 5.50
C GLN A 69 -2.68 -1.40 6.24
N SER A 70 -2.56 -1.22 7.56
CA SER A 70 -3.67 -0.80 8.39
C SER A 70 -3.21 -0.14 9.70
N THR A 71 -4.02 0.84 10.16
CA THR A 71 -3.96 1.42 11.52
C THR A 71 -4.90 0.72 12.50
N ARG A 72 -5.47 -0.44 12.14
CA ARG A 72 -6.35 -1.23 13.01
C ARG A 72 -5.66 -1.57 14.34
N ASP A 73 -6.44 -2.03 15.32
CA ASP A 73 -5.96 -2.44 16.65
C ASP A 73 -5.31 -1.30 17.46
N GLY A 74 -5.61 -0.03 17.08
CA GLY A 74 -5.11 1.16 17.78
C GLY A 74 -3.67 1.54 17.46
N TRP A 75 -3.09 1.00 16.38
CA TRP A 75 -1.75 1.41 15.96
C TRP A 75 -1.74 2.89 15.55
N PRO A 76 -0.75 3.67 16.00
CA PRO A 76 -0.64 5.10 15.66
C PRO A 76 -0.20 5.36 14.22
N CYS A 77 0.31 4.35 13.52
CA CYS A 77 0.63 4.37 12.10
C CYS A 77 0.53 2.97 11.50
N ASP A 78 0.60 2.91 10.17
CA ASP A 78 0.36 1.69 9.40
C ASP A 78 1.27 0.54 9.80
N GLN A 79 0.66 -0.62 9.94
CA GLN A 79 1.31 -1.91 10.12
C GLN A 79 0.87 -2.87 9.00
N GLN A 80 1.70 -3.86 8.66
CA GLN A 80 1.36 -4.86 7.66
C GLN A 80 0.56 -6.01 8.24
N TYR A 81 -0.47 -6.39 7.51
CA TYR A 81 -1.38 -7.49 7.83
C TYR A 81 -1.55 -8.42 6.63
N THR A 82 -1.90 -9.67 6.91
CA THR A 82 -2.41 -10.62 5.92
C THR A 82 -3.80 -11.09 6.32
N MET A 83 -4.64 -11.43 5.34
CA MET A 83 -5.98 -12.02 5.56
C MET A 83 -6.39 -12.92 4.40
N GLY A 84 -7.41 -13.75 4.59
CA GLY A 84 -8.08 -14.44 3.49
C GLY A 84 -8.79 -13.47 2.55
N ILE A 85 -8.99 -13.85 1.29
CA ILE A 85 -9.72 -13.02 0.30
C ILE A 85 -11.19 -12.78 0.65
N ASP A 86 -11.71 -13.49 1.63
CA ASP A 86 -13.04 -13.30 2.22
C ASP A 86 -13.03 -12.37 3.44
N GLY A 87 -11.86 -11.78 3.77
CA GLY A 87 -11.65 -10.93 4.94
C GLY A 87 -11.39 -11.71 6.24
N SER A 88 -11.33 -13.05 6.17
CA SER A 88 -11.12 -13.90 7.35
C SER A 88 -9.68 -13.83 7.88
N SER A 89 -9.54 -14.11 9.17
CA SER A 89 -8.26 -14.32 9.86
C SER A 89 -7.20 -13.22 9.64
N PRO A 90 -7.53 -11.94 9.80
CA PRO A 90 -6.53 -10.88 9.68
C PRO A 90 -5.44 -11.07 10.75
N LYS A 91 -4.19 -11.06 10.31
CA LYS A 91 -3.02 -11.26 11.17
C LYS A 91 -1.97 -10.19 10.87
N LYS A 92 -1.50 -9.48 11.91
CA LYS A 92 -0.36 -8.58 11.80
C LYS A 92 0.91 -9.39 11.54
N VAL A 93 1.71 -8.96 10.55
CA VAL A 93 2.95 -9.62 10.14
C VAL A 93 4.18 -8.71 10.24
N SER A 94 3.99 -7.42 10.49
CA SER A 94 5.07 -6.47 10.79
C SER A 94 5.41 -6.43 12.27
N THR A 95 6.50 -5.76 12.62
CA THR A 95 7.06 -5.72 13.98
C THR A 95 6.15 -5.05 15.02
N GLY A 96 5.25 -4.16 14.60
CA GLY A 96 4.52 -3.26 15.49
C GLY A 96 5.34 -2.04 15.92
N GLN A 97 6.50 -1.80 15.29
CA GLN A 97 7.38 -0.66 15.55
C GLN A 97 7.57 0.15 14.27
N GLY A 98 7.72 1.47 14.41
CA GLY A 98 7.80 2.37 13.27
C GLY A 98 6.55 2.34 12.40
N ARG A 99 6.65 2.90 11.21
CA ARG A 99 5.63 2.85 10.16
C ARG A 99 6.02 1.83 9.09
N THR A 100 5.06 1.12 8.55
CA THR A 100 5.26 0.23 7.40
C THR A 100 4.45 0.69 6.19
N THR A 101 4.85 0.27 4.99
CA THR A 101 4.10 0.53 3.75
C THR A 101 4.38 -0.56 2.71
N CYS A 102 3.48 -0.69 1.72
CA CYS A 102 3.65 -1.45 0.49
C CYS A 102 4.16 -2.88 0.72
N GLY A 103 3.33 -3.70 1.36
CA GLY A 103 3.67 -5.10 1.56
C GLY A 103 3.24 -6.00 0.39
N PHE A 104 4.07 -7.00 0.03
CA PHE A 104 3.80 -7.90 -1.09
C PHE A 104 4.22 -9.34 -0.77
N PHE A 105 3.53 -10.32 -1.35
CA PHE A 105 3.93 -11.73 -1.26
C PHE A 105 4.99 -12.09 -2.28
N PHE A 106 5.85 -13.05 -1.93
CA PHE A 106 6.65 -13.77 -2.92
C PHE A 106 5.84 -14.90 -3.58
N PRO A 107 6.28 -15.39 -4.77
CA PRO A 107 5.60 -16.48 -5.49
C PRO A 107 5.45 -17.78 -4.70
N ASP A 108 6.33 -18.02 -3.71
CA ASP A 108 6.28 -19.19 -2.84
C ASP A 108 5.07 -19.18 -1.86
N GLY A 109 4.37 -18.04 -1.75
CA GLY A 109 3.27 -17.82 -0.83
C GLY A 109 3.65 -17.93 0.66
N LYS A 110 4.93 -18.15 0.98
CA LYS A 110 5.46 -18.33 2.35
C LYS A 110 6.31 -17.16 2.81
N THR A 111 6.73 -16.33 1.88
CA THR A 111 7.61 -15.18 2.10
C THR A 111 6.88 -13.89 1.74
N ILE A 112 7.20 -12.80 2.45
CA ILE A 112 6.67 -11.44 2.20
C ILE A 112 7.81 -10.44 2.16
N VAL A 113 7.57 -9.30 1.52
CA VAL A 113 8.41 -8.11 1.54
C VAL A 113 7.57 -6.90 1.95
N TYR A 114 8.16 -5.95 2.65
CA TYR A 114 7.53 -4.66 2.97
C TYR A 114 8.57 -3.60 3.32
N ALA A 115 8.22 -2.34 3.22
CA ALA A 115 9.06 -1.24 3.68
C ALA A 115 8.71 -0.86 5.12
N SER A 116 9.73 -0.46 5.92
CA SER A 116 9.54 -0.10 7.33
C SER A 116 10.59 0.89 7.82
N THR A 117 10.18 1.78 8.74
CA THR A 117 11.06 2.76 9.39
C THR A 117 11.62 2.28 10.74
N HIS A 118 11.29 1.07 11.21
CA HIS A 118 11.53 0.62 12.59
C HIS A 118 13.00 0.54 13.02
N VAL A 119 13.93 0.39 12.06
CA VAL A 119 15.38 0.40 12.35
C VAL A 119 15.86 1.82 12.66
N GLY A 120 15.34 2.83 11.97
CA GLY A 120 15.65 4.23 12.24
C GLY A 120 14.94 4.79 13.48
N SER A 121 13.69 4.36 13.72
CA SER A 121 12.93 4.71 14.93
C SER A 121 11.84 3.67 15.19
N LYS A 122 11.68 3.30 16.45
CA LYS A 122 10.55 2.45 16.90
C LYS A 122 9.23 3.21 16.95
N GLU A 123 9.30 4.52 17.07
CA GLU A 123 8.15 5.41 17.08
C GLU A 123 7.64 5.66 15.67
N CYS A 124 6.37 6.02 15.56
CA CYS A 124 5.80 6.48 14.30
C CYS A 124 6.46 7.78 13.86
N PRO A 125 6.88 7.92 12.60
CA PRO A 125 7.41 9.18 12.11
C PRO A 125 6.35 10.28 12.20
N GLN A 126 6.81 11.50 12.45
CA GLN A 126 5.93 12.66 12.52
C GLN A 126 5.27 12.93 11.16
N ARG A 127 4.02 13.42 11.21
CA ARG A 127 3.33 13.87 10.00
C ARG A 127 4.03 15.10 9.42
N PRO A 128 4.03 15.27 8.08
CA PRO A 128 4.66 16.42 7.45
C PRO A 128 3.95 17.74 7.82
N ASP A 129 4.66 18.85 7.71
CA ASP A 129 4.08 20.17 7.78
C ASP A 129 3.30 20.47 6.49
N PHE A 130 1.98 20.54 6.59
CA PHE A 130 1.08 20.85 5.47
C PHE A 130 0.97 22.36 5.15
N SER A 131 1.74 23.24 5.82
CA SER A 131 1.80 24.67 5.45
C SER A 131 2.31 24.89 4.03
N LYS A 132 3.06 23.92 3.48
CA LYS A 132 3.55 23.90 2.08
C LYS A 132 2.51 23.37 1.07
N GLY A 133 1.27 23.16 1.50
CA GLY A 133 0.21 22.57 0.69
C GLY A 133 0.19 21.05 0.76
N TYR A 134 -0.38 20.40 -0.27
CA TYR A 134 -0.45 18.95 -0.32
C TYR A 134 0.91 18.36 -0.70
N VAL A 135 1.57 17.78 0.28
CA VAL A 135 2.87 17.12 0.14
C VAL A 135 2.85 15.74 0.79
N TRP A 136 3.64 14.83 0.26
CA TRP A 136 3.87 13.50 0.84
C TRP A 136 5.24 13.45 1.50
N PRO A 137 5.34 12.84 2.69
CA PRO A 137 6.61 12.68 3.37
C PRO A 137 7.42 11.55 2.74
N ILE A 138 8.72 11.79 2.65
CA ILE A 138 9.74 10.81 2.32
C ILE A 138 10.56 10.58 3.59
N TYR A 139 10.21 9.52 4.32
CA TYR A 139 10.98 9.19 5.52
C TYR A 139 12.26 8.47 5.11
N ALA A 140 13.40 9.14 5.29
CA ALA A 140 14.73 8.61 4.93
C ALA A 140 15.13 7.36 5.75
N THR A 141 14.31 6.95 6.68
CA THR A 141 14.48 5.74 7.49
C THR A 141 13.71 4.53 6.95
N TYR A 142 13.02 4.66 5.82
CA TYR A 142 12.43 3.51 5.17
C TYR A 142 13.50 2.63 4.55
N ASP A 143 13.49 1.38 4.96
CA ASP A 143 14.22 0.28 4.35
C ASP A 143 13.26 -0.85 3.97
N ILE A 144 13.71 -1.71 3.08
CA ILE A 144 12.97 -2.89 2.63
C ILE A 144 13.39 -4.10 3.46
N PHE A 145 12.38 -4.86 3.90
CA PHE A 145 12.54 -6.05 4.73
C PHE A 145 11.83 -7.23 4.10
N ARG A 146 12.44 -8.41 4.21
CA ARG A 146 11.88 -9.70 3.89
C ARG A 146 11.57 -10.45 5.18
N ALA A 147 10.43 -11.17 5.23
CA ALA A 147 10.05 -12.02 6.35
C ALA A 147 9.29 -13.25 5.87
N ASN A 148 9.08 -14.22 6.76
CA ASN A 148 8.08 -15.25 6.53
C ASN A 148 6.67 -14.64 6.53
N ALA A 149 5.69 -15.25 5.86
CA ALA A 149 4.31 -14.76 5.81
C ALA A 149 3.58 -14.76 7.17
N ASP A 150 4.20 -15.33 8.20
CA ASP A 150 3.73 -15.24 9.59
C ASP A 150 4.37 -14.09 10.39
N GLY A 151 5.29 -13.33 9.77
CA GLY A 151 6.04 -12.21 10.34
C GLY A 151 7.37 -12.61 11.01
N SER A 152 7.69 -13.90 11.09
CA SER A 152 8.97 -14.37 11.64
C SER A 152 10.12 -14.27 10.63
N GLY A 153 11.36 -14.45 11.08
CA GLY A 153 12.53 -14.52 10.20
C GLY A 153 12.84 -13.21 9.45
N LEU A 154 12.55 -12.06 10.08
CA LEU A 154 12.75 -10.75 9.48
C LEU A 154 14.21 -10.51 9.11
N THR A 155 14.46 -10.10 7.86
CA THR A 155 15.78 -9.76 7.32
C THR A 155 15.69 -8.41 6.60
N ARG A 156 16.63 -7.50 6.88
CA ARG A 156 16.77 -6.22 6.17
C ARG A 156 17.45 -6.46 4.82
N LEU A 157 16.86 -5.95 3.73
CA LEU A 157 17.38 -6.09 2.37
C LEU A 157 18.10 -4.84 1.87
N THR A 158 17.73 -3.66 2.37
CA THR A 158 18.37 -2.39 2.01
C THR A 158 18.85 -1.67 3.26
N ASP A 159 20.00 -0.99 3.15
CA ASP A 159 20.63 -0.21 4.22
C ASP A 159 21.32 1.06 3.70
N THR A 160 21.07 1.40 2.44
CA THR A 160 21.57 2.64 1.82
C THR A 160 20.87 3.83 2.46
N PRO A 161 21.60 4.89 2.88
CA PRO A 161 20.97 6.10 3.39
C PRO A 161 19.96 6.70 2.39
N GLY A 162 18.77 7.00 2.86
CA GLY A 162 17.70 7.55 2.06
C GLY A 162 16.44 6.68 2.11
N TYR A 163 15.49 6.99 1.23
CA TYR A 163 14.22 6.31 1.13
C TYR A 163 14.34 5.09 0.20
N ASP A 164 14.12 3.90 0.74
CA ASP A 164 13.92 2.66 -0.01
C ASP A 164 12.54 2.09 0.36
N ALA A 165 11.56 2.17 -0.54
CA ALA A 165 10.19 1.75 -0.25
C ALA A 165 9.43 1.29 -1.51
N GLU A 166 8.13 1.03 -1.36
CA GLU A 166 7.23 0.59 -2.40
C GLU A 166 7.70 -0.71 -3.11
N PRO A 167 8.19 -1.73 -2.36
CA PRO A 167 8.65 -2.96 -2.97
C PRO A 167 7.48 -3.79 -3.50
N THR A 168 7.62 -4.32 -4.72
CA THR A 168 6.77 -5.37 -5.27
C THR A 168 7.61 -6.49 -5.86
N VAL A 169 7.02 -7.67 -6.03
CA VAL A 169 7.75 -8.88 -6.40
C VAL A 169 7.25 -9.41 -7.74
N GLY A 170 8.17 -9.75 -8.63
CA GLY A 170 7.87 -10.41 -9.90
C GLY A 170 7.65 -11.91 -9.76
N PRO A 171 7.13 -12.58 -10.81
CA PRO A 171 6.85 -14.02 -10.80
C PRO A 171 8.10 -14.89 -10.63
N ASP A 172 9.28 -14.36 -10.87
CA ASP A 172 10.57 -15.02 -10.64
C ASP A 172 11.20 -14.70 -9.27
N GLY A 173 10.52 -13.92 -8.42
CA GLY A 173 10.99 -13.51 -7.12
C GLY A 173 11.89 -12.27 -7.11
N ARG A 174 12.15 -11.63 -8.25
CA ARG A 174 12.88 -10.37 -8.30
C ARG A 174 12.02 -9.24 -7.72
N ILE A 175 12.63 -8.33 -6.96
CA ILE A 175 11.97 -7.18 -6.34
C ILE A 175 12.21 -5.96 -7.22
N VAL A 176 11.17 -5.12 -7.44
CA VAL A 176 11.29 -3.73 -7.89
C VAL A 176 10.83 -2.80 -6.80
N PHE A 177 11.43 -1.62 -6.70
CA PHE A 177 11.17 -0.69 -5.60
C PHE A 177 11.53 0.75 -5.99
N THR A 178 11.06 1.70 -5.21
CA THR A 178 11.42 3.13 -5.32
C THR A 178 12.56 3.46 -4.39
N SER A 179 13.55 4.21 -4.87
CA SER A 179 14.70 4.63 -4.05
C SER A 179 15.15 6.05 -4.37
N LEU A 180 15.66 6.73 -3.33
CA LEU A 180 16.30 8.06 -3.41
C LEU A 180 17.83 8.00 -3.32
N ARG A 181 18.44 6.81 -3.38
CA ARG A 181 19.88 6.61 -3.17
C ARG A 181 20.80 7.43 -4.07
N ASP A 182 20.34 7.79 -5.27
CA ASP A 182 21.08 8.61 -6.24
C ASP A 182 20.58 10.07 -6.30
N GLY A 183 19.77 10.51 -5.30
CA GLY A 183 19.34 11.90 -5.13
C GLY A 183 18.08 12.29 -5.88
N ASP A 184 17.43 11.36 -6.59
CA ASP A 184 16.12 11.51 -7.22
C ASP A 184 15.25 10.27 -6.95
N MET A 185 13.93 10.41 -7.05
CA MET A 185 13.02 9.25 -6.92
C MET A 185 13.05 8.41 -8.18
N GLU A 186 13.64 7.23 -8.10
CA GLU A 186 13.84 6.36 -9.25
C GLU A 186 13.44 4.92 -8.94
N ILE A 187 13.16 4.15 -10.00
CA ILE A 187 12.86 2.73 -9.89
C ILE A 187 14.16 1.91 -9.92
N TYR A 188 14.26 1.00 -8.99
CA TYR A 188 15.35 0.01 -8.87
C TYR A 188 14.81 -1.41 -8.88
N SER A 189 15.68 -2.35 -9.17
CA SER A 189 15.41 -3.77 -8.98
C SER A 189 16.53 -4.44 -8.21
N MET A 190 16.20 -5.54 -7.49
CA MET A 190 17.17 -6.37 -6.76
C MET A 190 16.71 -7.83 -6.73
N ASN A 191 17.61 -8.74 -6.39
CA ASN A 191 17.26 -10.12 -6.08
C ASN A 191 16.48 -10.22 -4.76
N ALA A 192 15.82 -11.37 -4.52
CA ALA A 192 15.05 -11.65 -3.31
C ALA A 192 15.87 -11.59 -2.00
N ASP A 193 17.20 -11.67 -2.09
CA ASP A 193 18.15 -11.58 -0.97
C ASP A 193 18.74 -10.16 -0.78
N GLY A 194 18.31 -9.18 -1.59
CA GLY A 194 18.82 -7.81 -1.59
C GLY A 194 20.05 -7.58 -2.46
N SER A 195 20.61 -8.62 -3.08
CA SER A 195 21.77 -8.51 -3.98
C SER A 195 21.39 -8.02 -5.40
N ASP A 196 22.40 -7.71 -6.22
CA ASP A 196 22.24 -7.30 -7.63
C ASP A 196 21.29 -6.11 -7.82
N VAL A 197 21.48 -5.06 -7.01
CA VAL A 197 20.71 -3.82 -7.11
C VAL A 197 21.02 -3.10 -8.41
N LYS A 198 19.98 -2.78 -9.20
CA LYS A 198 20.11 -2.08 -10.50
C LYS A 198 19.13 -0.94 -10.57
N ARG A 199 19.60 0.25 -10.96
CA ARG A 199 18.77 1.40 -11.32
C ARG A 199 18.12 1.15 -12.69
N LEU A 200 16.80 1.36 -12.80
CA LEU A 200 16.02 1.13 -14.03
C LEU A 200 15.57 2.42 -14.68
N THR A 201 15.35 3.50 -13.88
CA THR A 201 15.03 4.83 -14.41
C THR A 201 16.13 5.83 -14.06
N ASN A 202 16.28 6.87 -14.88
CA ASN A 202 17.29 7.91 -14.70
C ASN A 202 16.85 9.18 -15.42
N ARG A 203 15.84 9.86 -14.87
CA ARG A 203 15.29 11.11 -15.43
C ARG A 203 14.88 12.06 -14.31
N PRO A 204 15.00 13.40 -14.50
CA PRO A 204 14.58 14.35 -13.48
C PRO A 204 13.08 14.24 -13.18
N GLY A 205 12.73 14.07 -11.90
CA GLY A 205 11.36 14.01 -11.41
C GLY A 205 10.99 12.67 -10.78
N PRO A 206 9.83 12.59 -10.14
CA PRO A 206 9.44 11.43 -9.35
C PRO A 206 9.03 10.23 -10.21
N ASP A 207 9.69 9.10 -10.04
CA ASP A 207 9.27 7.79 -10.51
C ASP A 207 9.04 6.86 -9.31
N GLY A 208 7.89 6.20 -9.19
CA GLY A 208 7.59 5.39 -8.00
C GLY A 208 6.41 4.44 -8.17
N GLY A 209 6.20 3.57 -7.17
CA GLY A 209 5.13 2.58 -7.11
C GLY A 209 5.17 1.56 -8.24
N PRO A 210 6.29 0.85 -8.46
CA PRO A 210 6.44 -0.08 -9.57
C PRO A 210 5.74 -1.40 -9.33
N PHE A 211 5.12 -1.97 -10.39
CA PHE A 211 4.58 -3.33 -10.40
C PHE A 211 5.02 -4.07 -11.66
N PHE A 212 5.30 -5.36 -11.51
CA PHE A 212 5.54 -6.24 -12.66
C PHE A 212 4.24 -6.60 -13.38
N SER A 213 4.33 -6.86 -14.69
CA SER A 213 3.30 -7.61 -15.42
C SER A 213 3.25 -9.06 -14.95
N ALA A 214 2.13 -9.75 -15.20
CA ALA A 214 1.93 -11.14 -14.76
C ALA A 214 3.02 -12.10 -15.30
N ASP A 215 3.53 -11.85 -16.50
CA ASP A 215 4.64 -12.61 -17.12
C ASP A 215 6.04 -12.13 -16.68
N GLY A 216 6.12 -11.06 -15.87
CA GLY A 216 7.37 -10.45 -15.40
C GLY A 216 8.20 -9.74 -16.47
N SER A 217 7.68 -9.56 -17.69
CA SER A 217 8.43 -8.95 -18.80
C SER A 217 8.45 -7.43 -18.77
N LYS A 218 7.48 -6.81 -18.11
CA LYS A 218 7.29 -5.35 -18.05
C LYS A 218 7.13 -4.87 -16.61
N ILE A 219 7.35 -3.57 -16.44
CA ILE A 219 7.12 -2.82 -15.20
C ILE A 219 6.22 -1.64 -15.54
N VAL A 220 5.14 -1.44 -14.76
CA VAL A 220 4.29 -0.25 -14.76
C VAL A 220 4.58 0.56 -13.50
N PHE A 221 4.56 1.87 -13.58
CA PHE A 221 4.80 2.75 -12.45
C PHE A 221 4.18 4.14 -12.70
N ARG A 222 4.01 4.93 -11.64
CA ARG A 222 3.67 6.35 -11.74
C ARG A 222 4.92 7.19 -11.85
N GLY A 223 4.86 8.28 -12.60
CA GLY A 223 5.98 9.18 -12.67
C GLY A 223 5.65 10.51 -13.33
N ARG A 224 6.64 11.40 -13.31
CA ARG A 224 6.58 12.69 -14.00
C ARG A 224 7.98 13.11 -14.40
N GLN A 225 8.20 13.36 -15.68
CA GLN A 225 9.44 13.94 -16.13
C GLN A 225 9.38 15.46 -16.02
N LEU A 226 10.30 16.05 -15.26
CA LEU A 226 10.40 17.49 -15.05
C LEU A 226 11.48 18.11 -15.94
N ALA A 227 11.10 19.16 -16.68
CA ALA A 227 12.06 19.95 -17.43
C ALA A 227 12.85 20.90 -16.51
N PRO A 228 14.07 21.32 -16.88
CA PRO A 228 14.79 22.36 -16.15
C PRO A 228 13.94 23.63 -15.99
N GLY A 229 13.86 24.16 -14.77
CA GLY A 229 13.06 25.33 -14.43
C GLY A 229 12.51 25.30 -13.00
N ALA A 230 11.66 26.25 -12.69
CA ALA A 230 11.15 26.49 -11.33
C ALA A 230 10.49 25.26 -10.70
N GLU A 231 9.82 24.43 -11.49
CA GLU A 231 9.15 23.24 -10.99
C GLU A 231 10.14 22.14 -10.57
N LEU A 232 11.18 21.89 -11.35
CA LEU A 232 12.26 20.98 -10.98
C LEU A 232 13.02 21.48 -9.75
N ASP A 233 13.20 22.81 -9.64
CA ASP A 233 13.86 23.44 -8.50
C ASP A 233 13.02 23.29 -7.21
N ASP A 234 11.67 23.50 -7.28
CA ASP A 234 10.74 23.24 -6.17
C ASP A 234 10.77 21.78 -5.74
N TYR A 235 10.69 20.86 -6.70
CA TYR A 235 10.77 19.41 -6.42
C TYR A 235 12.06 19.06 -5.68
N ARG A 236 13.21 19.53 -6.16
CA ARG A 236 14.52 19.29 -5.52
C ARG A 236 14.63 19.92 -4.14
N ALA A 237 14.02 21.11 -3.95
CA ALA A 237 13.97 21.76 -2.65
C ALA A 237 13.15 20.95 -1.64
N LEU A 238 11.98 20.47 -2.06
CA LEU A 238 11.14 19.61 -1.23
C LEU A 238 11.82 18.28 -0.89
N LEU A 239 12.51 17.62 -1.84
CA LEU A 239 13.26 16.39 -1.56
C LEU A 239 14.30 16.56 -0.46
N LYS A 240 15.02 17.70 -0.41
CA LYS A 240 15.99 18.00 0.65
C LYS A 240 15.35 18.11 2.04
N GLU A 241 14.05 18.40 2.08
CA GLU A 241 13.26 18.49 3.31
C GLU A 241 12.53 17.18 3.62
N GLY A 242 12.76 16.11 2.84
CA GLY A 242 12.07 14.83 2.97
C GLY A 242 10.60 14.90 2.54
N LEU A 243 10.27 15.75 1.56
CA LEU A 243 8.93 15.95 1.04
C LEU A 243 8.92 15.87 -0.49
N TRP A 244 7.76 15.61 -1.08
CA TRP A 244 7.49 15.80 -2.49
C TRP A 244 6.02 16.10 -2.76
N ARG A 245 5.72 16.66 -3.92
CA ARG A 245 4.34 17.03 -4.32
C ARG A 245 3.81 16.03 -5.35
N PRO A 246 2.83 15.18 -5.01
CA PRO A 246 2.29 14.18 -5.93
C PRO A 246 1.21 14.78 -6.84
N SER A 247 1.61 15.70 -7.72
CA SER A 247 0.72 16.36 -8.68
C SER A 247 1.10 16.02 -10.11
N GLU A 248 0.10 15.96 -10.99
CA GLU A 248 0.28 15.74 -12.44
C GLU A 248 1.14 14.50 -12.76
N LEU A 249 0.89 13.42 -12.02
CA LEU A 249 1.55 12.14 -12.26
C LEU A 249 0.90 11.42 -13.43
N GLU A 250 1.72 10.76 -14.24
CA GLU A 250 1.26 9.93 -15.34
C GLU A 250 1.71 8.47 -15.17
N ILE A 251 1.07 7.56 -15.90
CA ILE A 251 1.43 6.15 -15.89
C ILE A 251 2.44 5.88 -16.99
N PHE A 252 3.50 5.17 -16.62
CA PHE A 252 4.59 4.75 -17.49
C PHE A 252 4.73 3.25 -17.50
N VAL A 253 5.24 2.72 -18.61
CA VAL A 253 5.60 1.31 -18.79
C VAL A 253 6.99 1.21 -19.35
N MET A 254 7.78 0.25 -18.88
CA MET A 254 9.09 -0.11 -19.43
C MET A 254 9.25 -1.63 -19.46
N ASN A 255 10.25 -2.13 -20.18
CA ASN A 255 10.69 -3.51 -20.05
C ASN A 255 11.34 -3.73 -18.67
N ARG A 256 11.41 -4.98 -18.21
CA ARG A 256 11.96 -5.32 -16.88
C ARG A 256 13.42 -4.89 -16.68
N ASP A 257 14.16 -4.68 -17.76
CA ASP A 257 15.56 -4.21 -17.74
C ASP A 257 15.70 -2.67 -17.77
N GLY A 258 14.58 -1.94 -17.74
CA GLY A 258 14.52 -0.47 -17.82
C GLY A 258 14.46 0.08 -19.25
N SER A 259 14.64 -0.77 -20.26
CA SER A 259 14.56 -0.32 -21.67
C SER A 259 13.11 -0.10 -22.12
N GLY A 260 12.93 0.59 -23.26
CA GLY A 260 11.60 0.77 -23.85
C GLY A 260 10.63 1.60 -23.00
N LEU A 261 11.16 2.48 -22.16
CA LEU A 261 10.36 3.40 -21.34
C LEU A 261 9.43 4.26 -22.19
N ARG A 262 8.13 4.26 -21.86
CA ARG A 262 7.14 5.12 -22.51
C ARG A 262 6.02 5.52 -21.56
N GLN A 263 5.49 6.70 -21.77
CA GLN A 263 4.29 7.20 -21.11
C GLN A 263 3.05 6.55 -21.73
N VAL A 264 2.08 6.17 -20.88
CA VAL A 264 0.81 5.54 -21.27
C VAL A 264 -0.33 6.54 -21.20
N THR A 265 -0.38 7.36 -20.14
CA THR A 265 -1.45 8.34 -19.92
C THR A 265 -0.93 9.77 -20.11
N ASN A 266 -1.84 10.68 -20.48
CA ASN A 266 -1.61 12.13 -20.55
C ASN A 266 -2.92 12.82 -20.18
N THR A 267 -3.26 12.78 -18.88
CA THR A 267 -4.60 13.17 -18.40
C THR A 267 -4.64 14.54 -17.74
N GLY A 268 -3.48 15.08 -17.36
CA GLY A 268 -3.36 16.34 -16.61
C GLY A 268 -3.86 16.23 -15.16
N GLY A 269 -4.22 15.03 -14.70
CA GLY A 269 -4.53 14.72 -13.32
C GLY A 269 -3.36 14.08 -12.60
N SER A 270 -3.59 13.62 -11.36
CA SER A 270 -2.65 12.77 -10.65
C SER A 270 -3.07 11.31 -10.80
N ASN A 271 -2.24 10.53 -11.47
CA ASN A 271 -2.46 9.10 -11.68
C ASN A 271 -1.49 8.30 -10.82
N PHE A 272 -1.97 7.32 -10.04
CA PHE A 272 -1.09 6.54 -9.16
C PHE A 272 -1.60 5.12 -8.97
N ALA A 273 -0.79 4.28 -8.28
CA ALA A 273 -1.06 2.88 -7.99
C ALA A 273 -1.51 2.08 -9.24
N PRO A 274 -0.73 2.11 -10.34
CA PRO A 274 -1.08 1.35 -11.53
C PRO A 274 -0.84 -0.14 -11.33
N TYR A 275 -1.71 -0.97 -11.93
CA TYR A 275 -1.52 -2.41 -11.95
C TYR A 275 -1.90 -2.98 -13.32
N PHE A 276 -1.14 -3.95 -13.82
CA PHE A 276 -1.49 -4.64 -15.06
C PHE A 276 -2.72 -5.52 -14.87
N HIS A 277 -3.64 -5.49 -15.83
CA HIS A 277 -4.59 -6.57 -15.97
C HIS A 277 -3.86 -7.85 -16.41
N PRO A 278 -4.21 -9.04 -15.87
CA PRO A 278 -3.53 -10.30 -16.22
C PRO A 278 -3.57 -10.68 -17.71
N ASP A 279 -4.47 -10.06 -18.50
CA ASP A 279 -4.49 -10.23 -19.96
C ASP A 279 -3.25 -9.64 -20.65
N GLY A 280 -2.42 -8.88 -19.94
CA GLY A 280 -1.22 -8.23 -20.45
C GLY A 280 -1.46 -7.08 -21.43
N LYS A 281 -2.71 -6.60 -21.57
CA LYS A 281 -3.11 -5.56 -22.55
C LYS A 281 -3.59 -4.28 -21.91
N ARG A 282 -4.07 -4.33 -20.68
CA ARG A 282 -4.71 -3.22 -19.97
C ARG A 282 -3.99 -2.90 -18.65
N ILE A 283 -4.14 -1.67 -18.19
CA ILE A 283 -3.66 -1.18 -16.89
C ILE A 283 -4.85 -0.55 -16.17
N ILE A 284 -5.04 -0.89 -14.90
CA ILE A 284 -5.94 -0.20 -13.97
C ILE A 284 -5.11 0.72 -13.07
N PHE A 285 -5.63 1.89 -12.72
CA PHE A 285 -4.95 2.87 -11.88
C PHE A 285 -5.95 3.80 -11.19
N ALA A 286 -5.53 4.50 -10.15
CA ALA A 286 -6.30 5.55 -9.51
C ALA A 286 -6.00 6.90 -10.14
N SER A 287 -7.02 7.73 -10.38
CA SER A 287 -6.89 9.05 -10.99
C SER A 287 -7.94 10.04 -10.50
N ASN A 288 -7.55 11.31 -10.37
CA ASN A 288 -8.46 12.43 -10.15
C ASN A 288 -8.69 13.27 -11.41
N GLN A 289 -8.43 12.75 -12.60
CA GLN A 289 -8.54 13.48 -13.87
C GLN A 289 -9.92 14.13 -14.12
N HIS A 290 -10.99 13.59 -13.51
CA HIS A 290 -12.33 14.16 -13.57
C HIS A 290 -12.52 15.33 -12.58
N ASP A 291 -11.63 15.47 -11.58
CA ASP A 291 -11.58 16.53 -10.58
C ASP A 291 -10.10 16.91 -10.28
N PRO A 292 -9.34 17.42 -11.26
CA PRO A 292 -7.88 17.53 -11.15
C PRO A 292 -7.38 18.50 -10.06
N LYS A 293 -8.26 19.33 -9.52
CA LYS A 293 -7.95 20.22 -8.38
C LYS A 293 -8.41 19.66 -7.04
N GLY A 294 -9.22 18.62 -7.07
CA GLY A 294 -9.78 17.96 -5.90
C GLY A 294 -9.00 16.74 -5.47
N ARG A 295 -9.56 16.07 -4.46
CA ARG A 295 -9.04 14.81 -3.91
C ARG A 295 -9.97 13.64 -4.17
N ASN A 296 -10.87 13.78 -5.11
CA ASN A 296 -11.73 12.70 -5.57
C ASN A 296 -10.92 11.84 -6.56
N PHE A 297 -10.58 10.64 -6.17
CA PHE A 297 -9.91 9.65 -6.99
C PHE A 297 -10.84 8.49 -7.26
N ASP A 298 -10.88 8.08 -8.51
CA ASP A 298 -11.56 6.87 -8.95
C ASP A 298 -10.60 5.95 -9.70
N LEU A 299 -11.02 4.71 -9.89
CA LEU A 299 -10.29 3.74 -10.69
C LEU A 299 -10.58 3.96 -12.17
N TYR A 300 -9.54 3.89 -12.97
CA TYR A 300 -9.57 3.99 -14.42
C TYR A 300 -8.86 2.80 -15.05
N LEU A 301 -9.35 2.39 -16.21
CA LEU A 301 -8.75 1.35 -17.05
C LEU A 301 -8.26 1.99 -18.36
N VAL A 302 -7.10 1.55 -18.85
CA VAL A 302 -6.54 2.03 -20.12
C VAL A 302 -5.80 0.89 -20.82
N ASN A 303 -5.80 0.87 -22.15
CA ASN A 303 -4.96 -0.04 -22.91
C ASN A 303 -3.49 0.35 -22.81
N LEU A 304 -2.58 -0.62 -22.98
CA LEU A 304 -1.14 -0.34 -22.96
C LEU A 304 -0.72 0.75 -23.95
N ASP A 305 -1.37 0.90 -25.08
CA ASP A 305 -1.08 1.94 -26.07
C ASP A 305 -1.65 3.33 -25.73
N GLY A 306 -2.35 3.46 -24.59
CA GLY A 306 -2.97 4.69 -24.12
C GLY A 306 -4.40 4.89 -24.63
N SER A 307 -4.91 4.03 -25.48
CA SER A 307 -6.29 4.08 -25.98
C SER A 307 -7.28 3.46 -24.98
N GLY A 308 -8.57 3.64 -25.21
CA GLY A 308 -9.63 2.98 -24.43
C GLY A 308 -9.69 3.40 -22.96
N LEU A 309 -9.30 4.63 -22.65
CA LEU A 309 -9.39 5.17 -21.28
C LEU A 309 -10.85 5.18 -20.81
N GLU A 310 -11.10 4.52 -19.69
CA GLU A 310 -12.44 4.36 -19.12
C GLU A 310 -12.41 4.53 -17.60
N ARG A 311 -13.42 5.23 -17.06
CA ARG A 311 -13.66 5.34 -15.60
C ARG A 311 -14.42 4.11 -15.12
N VAL A 312 -13.86 3.39 -14.14
CA VAL A 312 -14.38 2.12 -13.61
C VAL A 312 -15.23 2.34 -12.36
N THR A 313 -14.83 3.26 -11.48
CA THR A 313 -15.56 3.58 -10.26
C THR A 313 -16.07 5.02 -10.26
N HIS A 314 -17.12 5.27 -9.47
CA HIS A 314 -17.84 6.54 -9.42
C HIS A 314 -18.14 6.97 -7.99
N ASN A 315 -17.15 6.85 -7.09
CA ASN A 315 -17.24 7.33 -5.73
C ASN A 315 -17.11 8.87 -5.68
N GLU A 316 -17.72 9.51 -4.68
CA GLU A 316 -17.65 10.98 -4.52
C GLU A 316 -16.37 11.44 -3.81
N SER A 317 -15.45 10.52 -3.43
CA SER A 317 -14.31 10.89 -2.60
C SER A 317 -13.03 10.13 -2.96
N PHE A 318 -12.88 8.84 -2.65
CA PHE A 318 -11.63 8.12 -2.86
C PHE A 318 -11.84 6.64 -3.16
N ASP A 319 -11.31 6.21 -4.29
CA ASP A 319 -11.02 4.83 -4.64
C ASP A 319 -9.56 4.74 -5.13
N GLY A 320 -8.79 3.78 -4.64
CA GLY A 320 -7.38 3.68 -5.01
C GLY A 320 -6.76 2.32 -4.74
N PHE A 321 -5.50 2.15 -5.13
CA PHE A 321 -4.72 0.94 -4.92
C PHE A 321 -5.38 -0.33 -5.48
N PRO A 322 -5.78 -0.33 -6.76
CA PRO A 322 -6.42 -1.48 -7.36
C PRO A 322 -5.41 -2.59 -7.67
N MET A 323 -5.81 -3.84 -7.48
CA MET A 323 -5.08 -4.99 -7.97
C MET A 323 -6.04 -6.08 -8.46
N PHE A 324 -5.81 -6.62 -9.64
CA PHE A 324 -6.50 -7.81 -10.10
C PHE A 324 -5.98 -9.08 -9.43
N SER A 325 -6.87 -10.05 -9.20
CA SER A 325 -6.44 -11.41 -8.87
C SER A 325 -5.59 -12.00 -10.00
N PRO A 326 -4.72 -12.98 -9.72
CA PRO A 326 -3.85 -13.57 -10.74
C PRO A 326 -4.59 -14.16 -11.95
N ASP A 327 -5.82 -14.62 -11.75
CA ASP A 327 -6.70 -15.14 -12.81
C ASP A 327 -7.54 -14.05 -13.52
N GLY A 328 -7.44 -12.79 -13.08
CA GLY A 328 -8.17 -11.66 -13.64
C GLY A 328 -9.67 -11.62 -13.31
N THR A 329 -10.18 -12.55 -12.51
CA THR A 329 -11.62 -12.66 -12.23
C THR A 329 -12.12 -11.77 -11.10
N ARG A 330 -11.20 -11.15 -10.31
CA ARG A 330 -11.52 -10.29 -9.18
C ARG A 330 -10.66 -9.03 -9.19
N LEU A 331 -11.22 -7.98 -8.62
CA LEU A 331 -10.54 -6.72 -8.32
C LEU A 331 -10.61 -6.45 -6.83
N VAL A 332 -9.47 -6.18 -6.19
CA VAL A 332 -9.39 -5.62 -4.84
C VAL A 332 -8.97 -4.16 -4.94
N PHE A 333 -9.51 -3.30 -4.06
CA PHE A 333 -9.16 -1.88 -4.00
C PHE A 333 -9.45 -1.29 -2.62
N ALA A 334 -8.85 -0.17 -2.32
CA ALA A 334 -9.14 0.61 -1.13
C ALA A 334 -10.14 1.72 -1.46
N SER A 335 -11.08 1.97 -0.55
CA SER A 335 -12.13 2.97 -0.74
C SER A 335 -12.60 3.52 0.59
N ASN A 336 -13.03 4.78 0.61
CA ASN A 336 -13.77 5.36 1.72
C ASN A 336 -15.30 5.33 1.51
N ARG A 337 -15.78 4.62 0.49
CA ARG A 337 -17.21 4.33 0.32
C ARG A 337 -17.76 3.63 1.55
N PHE A 338 -18.98 3.98 1.95
CA PHE A 338 -19.64 3.41 3.13
C PHE A 338 -18.86 3.60 4.43
N GLU A 339 -17.97 4.63 4.52
CA GLU A 339 -17.29 4.96 5.76
C GLU A 339 -18.29 5.23 6.88
N ALA A 340 -18.09 4.63 8.06
CA ALA A 340 -18.89 4.89 9.23
C ALA A 340 -18.46 6.18 9.93
N LYS A 341 -17.21 6.56 9.77
CA LYS A 341 -16.58 7.74 10.32
C LYS A 341 -15.67 8.38 9.27
N ARG A 342 -15.77 9.68 9.11
CA ARG A 342 -14.97 10.43 8.14
C ARG A 342 -13.47 10.17 8.31
N GLY A 343 -12.81 9.82 7.20
CA GLY A 343 -11.39 9.51 7.13
C GLY A 343 -11.06 8.03 7.27
N GLU A 344 -12.06 7.16 7.40
CA GLU A 344 -11.86 5.71 7.28
C GLU A 344 -11.67 5.33 5.81
N THR A 345 -10.75 4.41 5.58
CA THR A 345 -10.56 3.76 4.29
C THR A 345 -10.62 2.27 4.50
N ASN A 346 -11.34 1.55 3.65
CA ASN A 346 -11.55 0.13 3.80
C ASN A 346 -11.21 -0.63 2.52
N ILE A 347 -10.93 -1.92 2.66
CA ILE A 347 -10.64 -2.82 1.55
C ILE A 347 -11.94 -3.41 1.03
N PHE A 348 -12.10 -3.34 -0.28
CA PHE A 348 -13.21 -3.93 -1.03
C PHE A 348 -12.69 -4.94 -2.04
N ILE A 349 -13.49 -5.96 -2.31
CA ILE A 349 -13.26 -6.93 -3.37
C ILE A 349 -14.54 -7.10 -4.18
N ALA A 350 -14.40 -7.18 -5.50
CA ALA A 350 -15.50 -7.43 -6.42
C ALA A 350 -15.12 -8.54 -7.41
N ASP A 351 -16.11 -9.24 -7.93
CA ASP A 351 -15.92 -10.04 -9.13
C ASP A 351 -15.83 -9.08 -10.32
N TRP A 352 -14.84 -9.29 -11.20
CA TRP A 352 -14.63 -8.46 -12.38
C TRP A 352 -15.51 -8.92 -13.55
N VAL A 353 -16.15 -7.97 -14.20
CA VAL A 353 -16.95 -8.17 -15.41
C VAL A 353 -16.34 -7.30 -16.52
N ASP A 354 -15.98 -7.92 -17.65
CA ASP A 354 -15.42 -7.23 -18.83
C ASP A 354 -16.46 -6.39 -19.60
#